data_06b71cafd5b8a3d5711f679faf3d692a
#
_entry.id   06b71cafd5b8a3d5711f679faf3d692a
#
_cell.length_a   1.000
_cell.length_b   1.000
_cell.length_c   1.000
_cell.angle_alpha   90.00
_cell.angle_beta   90.00
_cell.angle_gamma   90.00
#
_symmetry.space_group_name_H-M   'P 1'
#
loop_
_entity.id
_entity.type
_entity.pdbx_description
1 polymer ?
#
loop_
_entity_poly.entity_id
_entity_poly.type
_entity_poly.pdbx_seq_one_letter_code
_entity_poly.pdbx_strand_id
1 'polypeptide(L)'
;MKIIDAHLHFCKEDYFDEIALAAGHENTAEHLEEAYQRLGIVHGVVMGNKSLEPKEHDYPAFLSYCIGLDTLGEERSPEEQIALVEENLKRRQCVGIKLYPGYRHFYVYEEALAPFYALAEKYDKPVAIHTGLTASTDGLLKYSHPLVLDEAAVRWPRVQFIMCHFGNPWLLDAVGVVEKNPNVAVDFSGLLEGKIVDAERFYRKKQGYMRMLTDWLEYLDCYDRIMFGTDWPLANLEDYIRFMKEIVPEEEWEKVFFSAANRIYGLGLS
;
A
#
# COMPACT_ATOMS: atom_id res chain seq x y z
N MET A 1 12.30 10.54 14.64
CA MET A 1 11.27 9.50 14.53
C MET A 1 11.67 8.57 13.40
N LYS A 2 11.58 7.25 13.60
CA LYS A 2 11.75 6.27 12.52
C LYS A 2 10.48 6.20 11.70
N ILE A 3 10.60 5.96 10.40
CA ILE A 3 9.48 5.86 9.47
C ILE A 3 9.61 4.56 8.67
N ILE A 4 8.53 3.86 8.44
CA ILE A 4 8.40 2.77 7.46
C ILE A 4 7.48 3.26 6.36
N ASP A 5 7.93 3.18 5.11
CA ASP A 5 7.10 3.40 3.93
C ASP A 5 6.40 2.10 3.58
N ALA A 6 5.15 1.97 4.00
CA ALA A 6 4.38 0.73 3.88
C ALA A 6 3.91 0.41 2.46
N HIS A 7 4.12 1.32 1.49
CA HIS A 7 3.65 1.17 0.13
C HIS A 7 4.47 2.01 -0.85
N LEU A 8 5.23 1.36 -1.71
CA LEU A 8 5.95 1.99 -2.81
C LEU A 8 6.01 1.07 -4.03
N HIS A 9 6.29 1.64 -5.21
CA HIS A 9 6.61 0.91 -6.42
C HIS A 9 8.10 1.07 -6.74
N PHE A 10 8.79 -0.04 -6.90
CA PHE A 10 10.22 -0.05 -7.22
C PHE A 10 10.45 -0.82 -8.52
N CYS A 11 10.24 -0.17 -9.64
CA CYS A 11 10.38 -0.74 -10.97
C CYS A 11 10.96 0.28 -11.95
N LYS A 12 11.75 -0.24 -12.88
CA LYS A 12 12.38 0.55 -13.96
C LYS A 12 11.47 0.47 -15.20
N GLU A 13 10.61 1.47 -15.33
CA GLU A 13 9.71 1.64 -16.46
C GLU A 13 9.59 3.13 -16.76
N ASP A 14 9.54 3.50 -18.05
CA ASP A 14 9.47 4.90 -18.50
C ASP A 14 8.36 5.69 -17.77
N TYR A 15 7.22 5.04 -17.54
CA TYR A 15 6.11 5.62 -16.80
C TYR A 15 6.50 6.06 -15.38
N PHE A 16 7.24 5.22 -14.64
CA PHE A 16 7.66 5.56 -13.26
C PHE A 16 8.81 6.57 -13.26
N ASP A 17 9.64 6.60 -14.29
CA ASP A 17 10.71 7.59 -14.44
C ASP A 17 10.13 9.00 -14.65
N GLU A 18 9.09 9.13 -15.49
CA GLU A 18 8.39 10.40 -15.71
C GLU A 18 7.70 10.91 -14.45
N ILE A 19 7.03 10.00 -13.69
CA ILE A 19 6.36 10.35 -12.44
C ILE A 19 7.37 10.77 -11.39
N ALA A 20 8.49 10.04 -11.23
CA ALA A 20 9.55 10.39 -10.31
C ALA A 20 10.08 11.80 -10.56
N LEU A 21 10.33 12.12 -11.84
CA LEU A 21 10.79 13.46 -12.24
C LEU A 21 9.78 14.54 -11.88
N ALA A 22 8.48 14.31 -12.09
CA ALA A 22 7.41 15.23 -11.71
C ALA A 22 7.32 15.42 -10.18
N ALA A 23 7.65 14.39 -9.40
CA ALA A 23 7.75 14.44 -7.94
C ALA A 23 9.09 15.02 -7.44
N GLY A 24 10.03 15.36 -8.34
CA GLY A 24 11.34 15.89 -8.00
C GLY A 24 12.32 14.83 -7.49
N HIS A 25 12.21 13.61 -8.02
CA HIS A 25 13.03 12.45 -7.71
C HIS A 25 13.70 11.87 -8.96
N GLU A 26 14.67 10.99 -8.74
CA GLU A 26 15.19 10.06 -9.73
C GLU A 26 14.73 8.65 -9.34
N ASN A 27 14.18 7.88 -10.27
CA ASN A 27 13.70 6.52 -10.04
C ASN A 27 14.88 5.51 -10.00
N THR A 28 15.77 5.70 -9.01
CA THR A 28 16.96 4.85 -8.79
C THR A 28 17.02 4.38 -7.34
N ALA A 29 17.70 3.25 -7.10
CA ALA A 29 17.89 2.72 -5.76
C ALA A 29 18.72 3.68 -4.90
N GLU A 30 19.76 4.27 -5.49
CA GLU A 30 20.68 5.19 -4.85
C GLU A 30 19.93 6.45 -4.37
N HIS A 31 19.13 7.05 -5.25
CA HIS A 31 18.34 8.24 -4.88
C HIS A 31 17.30 7.93 -3.79
N LEU A 32 16.63 6.78 -3.88
CA LEU A 32 15.67 6.36 -2.85
C LEU A 32 16.35 6.14 -1.50
N GLU A 33 17.52 5.47 -1.48
CA GLU A 33 18.28 5.21 -0.25
C GLU A 33 18.76 6.52 0.40
N GLU A 34 19.30 7.44 -0.37
CA GLU A 34 19.73 8.76 0.10
C GLU A 34 18.56 9.57 0.68
N ALA A 35 17.42 9.57 -0.02
CA ALA A 35 16.20 10.24 0.43
C ALA A 35 15.66 9.62 1.73
N TYR A 36 15.65 8.30 1.83
CA TYR A 36 15.23 7.58 3.04
C TYR A 36 16.13 7.91 4.22
N GLN A 37 17.45 7.85 4.05
CA GLN A 37 18.41 8.20 5.10
C GLN A 37 18.21 9.64 5.57
N ARG A 38 18.06 10.59 4.67
CA ARG A 38 17.85 12.02 4.99
C ARG A 38 16.54 12.27 5.74
N LEU A 39 15.48 11.52 5.43
CA LEU A 39 14.13 11.72 5.99
C LEU A 39 13.83 10.83 7.19
N GLY A 40 14.74 9.92 7.57
CA GLY A 40 14.55 8.99 8.67
C GLY A 40 13.60 7.81 8.32
N ILE A 41 13.42 7.51 7.02
CA ILE A 41 12.72 6.32 6.57
C ILE A 41 13.70 5.15 6.66
N VAL A 42 13.40 4.18 7.50
CA VAL A 42 14.32 3.07 7.81
C VAL A 42 14.03 1.81 7.00
N HIS A 43 12.85 1.72 6.40
CA HIS A 43 12.44 0.57 5.59
C HIS A 43 11.29 0.93 4.66
N GLY A 44 11.19 0.20 3.53
CA GLY A 44 10.08 0.32 2.59
C GLY A 44 9.49 -1.04 2.20
N VAL A 45 8.21 -1.07 1.84
CA VAL A 45 7.50 -2.27 1.37
C VAL A 45 7.05 -2.06 -0.07
N VAL A 46 7.72 -2.76 -0.99
CA VAL A 46 7.43 -2.69 -2.42
C VAL A 46 6.14 -3.45 -2.76
N MET A 47 5.23 -2.81 -3.46
CA MET A 47 4.07 -3.46 -4.06
C MET A 47 4.46 -4.05 -5.41
N GLY A 48 4.68 -5.37 -5.46
CA GLY A 48 5.06 -6.07 -6.68
C GLY A 48 3.98 -5.95 -7.75
N ASN A 49 4.37 -5.67 -8.97
CA ASN A 49 3.51 -5.58 -10.15
C ASN A 49 4.14 -6.24 -11.38
N LYS A 50 5.11 -7.11 -11.14
CA LYS A 50 5.86 -7.83 -12.17
C LYS A 50 5.54 -9.33 -12.15
N SER A 51 6.46 -10.09 -12.67
CA SER A 51 6.43 -11.55 -12.68
C SER A 51 6.28 -12.16 -11.30
N LEU A 52 5.76 -13.40 -11.24
CA LEU A 52 5.76 -14.22 -10.03
C LEU A 52 7.11 -14.94 -9.78
N GLU A 53 8.08 -14.80 -10.69
CA GLU A 53 9.38 -15.45 -10.56
C GLU A 53 10.19 -14.90 -9.38
N PRO A 54 10.54 -15.73 -8.38
CA PRO A 54 11.25 -15.25 -7.19
C PRO A 54 12.59 -14.55 -7.49
N LYS A 55 13.28 -14.94 -8.56
CA LYS A 55 14.54 -14.33 -8.99
C LYS A 55 14.42 -12.87 -9.46
N GLU A 56 13.20 -12.42 -9.79
CA GLU A 56 12.93 -11.04 -10.23
C GLU A 56 12.59 -10.11 -9.06
N HIS A 57 12.51 -10.68 -7.85
CA HIS A 57 12.23 -9.96 -6.61
C HIS A 57 13.47 -9.91 -5.70
N ASP A 58 14.56 -9.36 -6.26
CA ASP A 58 15.78 -9.09 -5.50
C ASP A 58 15.89 -7.58 -5.28
N TYR A 59 15.58 -7.15 -4.07
CA TYR A 59 15.51 -5.74 -3.68
C TYR A 59 16.66 -5.39 -2.71
N PRO A 60 17.09 -4.10 -2.64
CA PRO A 60 18.01 -3.63 -1.61
C PRO A 60 17.59 -4.04 -0.19
N ALA A 61 18.54 -4.16 0.72
CA ALA A 61 18.30 -4.66 2.08
C ALA A 61 17.32 -3.79 2.91
N PHE A 62 17.17 -2.53 2.55
CA PHE A 62 16.21 -1.61 3.18
C PHE A 62 14.79 -1.73 2.62
N LEU A 63 14.54 -2.68 1.71
CA LEU A 63 13.22 -2.94 1.13
C LEU A 63 12.78 -4.38 1.38
N SER A 64 11.52 -4.57 1.66
CA SER A 64 10.76 -5.82 1.57
C SER A 64 9.73 -5.70 0.44
N TYR A 65 9.01 -6.77 0.12
CA TYR A 65 8.00 -6.71 -0.94
C TYR A 65 6.77 -7.56 -0.63
N CYS A 66 5.63 -7.13 -1.17
CA CYS A 66 4.45 -7.97 -1.37
C CYS A 66 4.50 -8.56 -2.78
N ILE A 67 4.32 -9.87 -2.95
CA ILE A 67 4.24 -10.48 -4.28
C ILE A 67 2.95 -10.04 -4.97
N GLY A 68 3.06 -9.39 -6.13
CA GLY A 68 1.92 -8.86 -6.89
C GLY A 68 1.30 -9.92 -7.78
N LEU A 69 -0.02 -10.03 -7.73
CA LEU A 69 -0.82 -10.88 -8.61
C LEU A 69 -1.43 -10.07 -9.77
N ASP A 70 -0.66 -9.15 -10.34
CA ASP A 70 -1.10 -8.32 -11.47
C ASP A 70 -1.18 -9.12 -12.77
N THR A 71 -0.29 -10.10 -12.93
CA THR A 71 -0.18 -10.92 -14.15
C THR A 71 -0.95 -12.24 -14.07
N LEU A 72 -1.90 -12.38 -13.15
CA LEU A 72 -2.73 -13.58 -13.02
C LEU A 72 -3.51 -13.89 -14.30
N GLY A 73 -3.32 -15.09 -14.82
CA GLY A 73 -4.22 -15.69 -15.82
C GLY A 73 -3.75 -15.66 -17.27
N GLU A 74 -2.59 -15.08 -17.59
CA GLU A 74 -2.24 -14.92 -19.02
C GLU A 74 -1.35 -16.05 -19.59
N GLU A 75 -0.51 -16.74 -18.78
CA GLU A 75 0.41 -17.74 -19.32
C GLU A 75 0.64 -18.99 -18.43
N ARG A 76 0.05 -19.04 -17.24
CA ARG A 76 0.33 -20.09 -16.23
C ARG A 76 -0.92 -20.72 -15.68
N SER A 77 -0.85 -22.00 -15.39
CA SER A 77 -1.96 -22.67 -14.69
C SER A 77 -2.15 -22.09 -13.27
N PRO A 78 -3.35 -22.18 -12.70
CA PRO A 78 -3.59 -21.78 -11.31
C PRO A 78 -2.63 -22.46 -10.31
N GLU A 79 -2.33 -23.72 -10.53
CA GLU A 79 -1.41 -24.50 -9.69
C GLU A 79 0.02 -23.95 -9.73
N GLU A 80 0.52 -23.57 -10.91
CA GLU A 80 1.82 -22.93 -11.06
C GLU A 80 1.88 -21.58 -10.38
N GLN A 81 0.82 -20.78 -10.52
CA GLN A 81 0.74 -19.47 -9.87
C GLN A 81 0.76 -19.61 -8.33
N ILE A 82 -0.03 -20.54 -7.78
CA ILE A 82 -0.07 -20.83 -6.34
C ILE A 82 1.31 -21.28 -5.85
N ALA A 83 1.99 -22.17 -6.59
CA ALA A 83 3.33 -22.65 -6.22
C ALA A 83 4.36 -21.52 -6.19
N LEU A 84 4.36 -20.62 -7.18
CA LEU A 84 5.27 -19.47 -7.25
C LEU A 84 5.00 -18.45 -6.15
N VAL A 85 3.73 -18.17 -5.85
CA VAL A 85 3.37 -17.31 -4.73
C VAL A 85 3.85 -17.91 -3.42
N GLU A 86 3.64 -19.22 -3.21
CA GLU A 86 4.15 -19.91 -2.02
C GLU A 86 5.67 -19.87 -1.92
N GLU A 87 6.39 -20.02 -3.03
CA GLU A 87 7.85 -19.91 -3.07
C GLU A 87 8.32 -18.50 -2.64
N ASN A 88 7.66 -17.44 -3.14
CA ASN A 88 7.92 -16.08 -2.70
C ASN A 88 7.64 -15.90 -1.20
N LEU A 89 6.48 -16.37 -0.71
CA LEU A 89 6.11 -16.22 0.70
C LEU A 89 7.07 -16.93 1.67
N LYS A 90 7.83 -17.94 1.23
CA LYS A 90 8.90 -18.57 2.03
C LYS A 90 10.14 -17.68 2.18
N ARG A 91 10.33 -16.70 1.30
CA ARG A 91 11.46 -15.77 1.38
C ARG A 91 11.26 -14.76 2.50
N ARG A 92 12.34 -14.47 3.26
CA ARG A 92 12.30 -13.49 4.35
C ARG A 92 11.89 -12.09 3.87
N GLN A 93 12.33 -11.71 2.68
CA GLN A 93 12.07 -10.37 2.12
C GLN A 93 10.65 -10.20 1.59
N CYS A 94 9.94 -11.30 1.28
CA CYS A 94 8.52 -11.27 0.90
C CYS A 94 7.66 -11.18 2.16
N VAL A 95 6.93 -10.10 2.33
CA VAL A 95 6.16 -9.80 3.56
C VAL A 95 4.65 -9.80 3.35
N GLY A 96 4.17 -10.09 2.14
CA GLY A 96 2.74 -10.10 1.85
C GLY A 96 2.41 -10.47 0.41
N ILE A 97 1.12 -10.40 0.09
CA ILE A 97 0.57 -10.50 -1.26
C ILE A 97 -0.03 -9.15 -1.64
N LYS A 98 0.09 -8.74 -2.90
CA LYS A 98 -0.58 -7.55 -3.44
C LYS A 98 -1.55 -7.94 -4.55
N LEU A 99 -2.78 -7.41 -4.48
CA LEU A 99 -3.81 -7.55 -5.50
C LEU A 99 -4.14 -6.18 -6.12
N TYR A 100 -4.46 -6.20 -7.42
CA TYR A 100 -4.76 -5.00 -8.21
C TYR A 100 -6.17 -5.04 -8.83
N PRO A 101 -7.25 -5.18 -8.00
CA PRO A 101 -8.61 -5.08 -8.51
C PRO A 101 -8.86 -3.67 -9.08
N GLY A 102 -9.66 -3.58 -10.13
CA GLY A 102 -9.84 -2.33 -10.86
C GLY A 102 -8.94 -2.23 -12.09
N TYR A 103 -7.63 -2.41 -11.93
CA TYR A 103 -6.70 -2.64 -13.04
C TYR A 103 -6.95 -3.99 -13.70
N ARG A 104 -7.18 -5.01 -12.87
CA ARG A 104 -7.69 -6.32 -13.28
C ARG A 104 -9.15 -6.44 -12.86
N HIS A 105 -9.98 -7.08 -13.71
CA HIS A 105 -11.42 -7.09 -13.57
C HIS A 105 -11.91 -8.31 -12.78
N PHE A 106 -11.62 -8.32 -11.48
CA PHE A 106 -12.08 -9.35 -10.53
C PHE A 106 -12.48 -8.73 -9.20
N TYR A 107 -13.40 -9.37 -8.50
CA TYR A 107 -13.69 -9.03 -7.12
C TYR A 107 -12.78 -9.79 -6.15
N VAL A 108 -12.31 -9.11 -5.12
CA VAL A 108 -11.40 -9.70 -4.12
C VAL A 108 -12.03 -10.81 -3.28
N TYR A 109 -13.32 -11.00 -3.35
CA TYR A 109 -14.03 -12.11 -2.70
C TYR A 109 -14.30 -13.29 -3.64
N GLU A 110 -13.80 -13.31 -4.87
CA GLU A 110 -13.95 -14.43 -5.79
C GLU A 110 -13.24 -15.68 -5.31
N GLU A 111 -13.87 -16.84 -5.51
CA GLU A 111 -13.34 -18.14 -5.04
C GLU A 111 -11.99 -18.50 -5.62
N ALA A 112 -11.67 -18.00 -6.81
CA ALA A 112 -10.35 -18.16 -7.44
C ALA A 112 -9.19 -17.62 -6.60
N LEU A 113 -9.45 -16.69 -5.68
CA LEU A 113 -8.44 -16.11 -4.77
C LEU A 113 -8.29 -16.89 -3.46
N ALA A 114 -9.21 -17.80 -3.13
CA ALA A 114 -9.17 -18.57 -1.89
C ALA A 114 -7.82 -19.29 -1.63
N PRO A 115 -7.16 -19.90 -2.63
CA PRO A 115 -5.85 -20.53 -2.42
C PRO A 115 -4.76 -19.55 -1.97
N PHE A 116 -4.78 -18.31 -2.48
CA PHE A 116 -3.81 -17.26 -2.10
C PHE A 116 -4.08 -16.74 -0.69
N TYR A 117 -5.34 -16.63 -0.28
CA TYR A 117 -5.72 -16.28 1.09
C TYR A 117 -5.34 -17.39 2.08
N ALA A 118 -5.50 -18.66 1.69
CA ALA A 118 -5.01 -19.79 2.49
C ALA A 118 -3.48 -19.76 2.66
N LEU A 119 -2.72 -19.34 1.65
CA LEU A 119 -1.28 -19.13 1.76
C LEU A 119 -0.94 -17.96 2.66
N ALA A 120 -1.65 -16.84 2.54
CA ALA A 120 -1.48 -15.66 3.40
C ALA A 120 -1.67 -16.05 4.89
N GLU A 121 -2.75 -16.77 5.21
CA GLU A 121 -3.01 -17.31 6.54
C GLU A 121 -1.92 -18.28 7.00
N LYS A 122 -1.51 -19.23 6.14
CA LYS A 122 -0.48 -20.24 6.45
C LYS A 122 0.86 -19.62 6.84
N TYR A 123 1.24 -18.52 6.18
CA TYR A 123 2.52 -17.84 6.39
C TYR A 123 2.42 -16.62 7.30
N ASP A 124 1.23 -16.34 7.85
CA ASP A 124 0.94 -15.15 8.67
C ASP A 124 1.41 -13.86 7.99
N LYS A 125 0.99 -13.67 6.73
CA LYS A 125 1.36 -12.52 5.90
C LYS A 125 0.12 -11.81 5.38
N PRO A 126 0.10 -10.47 5.40
CA PRO A 126 -1.06 -9.71 4.95
C PRO A 126 -1.29 -9.77 3.44
N VAL A 127 -2.49 -9.42 3.05
CA VAL A 127 -2.88 -9.19 1.65
C VAL A 127 -3.22 -7.73 1.46
N ALA A 128 -2.36 -7.00 0.75
CA ALA A 128 -2.58 -5.62 0.37
C ALA A 128 -3.44 -5.55 -0.91
N ILE A 129 -4.51 -4.78 -0.86
CA ILE A 129 -5.51 -4.69 -1.92
C ILE A 129 -5.58 -3.25 -2.41
N HIS A 130 -5.31 -3.05 -3.71
CA HIS A 130 -5.55 -1.76 -4.34
C HIS A 130 -7.02 -1.38 -4.19
N THR A 131 -7.30 -0.19 -3.66
CA THR A 131 -8.65 0.38 -3.57
C THR A 131 -8.63 1.83 -4.04
N GLY A 132 -9.79 2.37 -4.37
CA GLY A 132 -9.86 3.75 -4.84
C GLY A 132 -9.74 3.89 -6.35
N LEU A 133 -9.22 5.03 -6.78
CA LEU A 133 -9.05 5.34 -8.20
C LEU A 133 -7.91 4.51 -8.81
N THR A 134 -8.06 4.17 -10.09
CA THR A 134 -7.00 3.60 -10.91
C THR A 134 -6.32 4.70 -11.72
N ALA A 135 -5.00 4.64 -11.89
CA ALA A 135 -4.26 5.54 -12.78
C ALA A 135 -4.60 5.30 -14.26
N SER A 136 -5.01 4.08 -14.60
CA SER A 136 -5.37 3.68 -15.97
C SER A 136 -6.85 4.01 -16.27
N THR A 137 -7.12 4.52 -17.46
CA THR A 137 -8.47 4.91 -17.91
C THR A 137 -9.35 3.71 -18.31
N ASP A 138 -8.78 2.54 -18.49
CA ASP A 138 -9.48 1.27 -18.77
C ASP A 138 -9.80 0.48 -17.50
N GLY A 139 -9.35 0.97 -16.34
CA GLY A 139 -9.70 0.43 -15.04
C GLY A 139 -11.19 0.55 -14.70
N LEU A 140 -11.75 -0.47 -14.05
CA LEU A 140 -13.14 -0.49 -13.64
C LEU A 140 -13.28 -0.34 -12.13
N LEU A 141 -13.64 0.86 -11.69
CA LEU A 141 -13.70 1.27 -10.29
C LEU A 141 -14.61 0.41 -9.39
N LYS A 142 -15.60 -0.28 -9.96
CA LYS A 142 -16.46 -1.20 -9.20
C LYS A 142 -15.68 -2.32 -8.51
N TYR A 143 -14.53 -2.71 -9.05
CA TYR A 143 -13.69 -3.76 -8.47
C TYR A 143 -12.74 -3.24 -7.39
N SER A 144 -12.39 -1.93 -7.44
CA SER A 144 -11.52 -1.28 -6.45
C SER A 144 -12.28 -0.42 -5.43
N HIS A 145 -13.60 -0.46 -5.43
CA HIS A 145 -14.42 0.22 -4.44
C HIS A 145 -14.20 -0.41 -3.05
N PRO A 146 -13.98 0.35 -1.96
CA PRO A 146 -13.64 -0.20 -0.64
C PRO A 146 -14.64 -1.24 -0.11
N LEU A 147 -15.92 -1.14 -0.41
CA LEU A 147 -16.95 -2.11 0.03
C LEU A 147 -16.72 -3.54 -0.47
N VAL A 148 -15.97 -3.75 -1.57
CA VAL A 148 -15.65 -5.11 -2.03
C VAL A 148 -14.75 -5.85 -1.04
N LEU A 149 -13.98 -5.12 -0.24
CA LEU A 149 -13.11 -5.69 0.78
C LEU A 149 -13.88 -6.17 2.01
N ASP A 150 -15.05 -5.60 2.29
CA ASP A 150 -15.91 -6.03 3.41
C ASP A 150 -16.28 -7.52 3.30
N GLU A 151 -16.70 -7.96 2.12
CA GLU A 151 -17.06 -9.36 1.89
C GLU A 151 -15.84 -10.29 2.02
N ALA A 152 -14.68 -9.90 1.51
CA ALA A 152 -13.46 -10.68 1.65
C ALA A 152 -13.04 -10.80 3.13
N ALA A 153 -13.07 -9.70 3.89
CA ALA A 153 -12.71 -9.68 5.30
C ALA A 153 -13.61 -10.60 6.17
N VAL A 154 -14.91 -10.66 5.84
CA VAL A 154 -15.87 -11.55 6.52
C VAL A 154 -15.63 -13.02 6.16
N ARG A 155 -15.36 -13.32 4.89
CA ARG A 155 -15.13 -14.70 4.43
C ARG A 155 -13.82 -15.30 4.93
N TRP A 156 -12.79 -14.48 5.07
CA TRP A 156 -11.44 -14.89 5.53
C TRP A 156 -11.00 -14.11 6.78
N PRO A 157 -11.64 -14.38 7.94
CA PRO A 157 -11.44 -13.58 9.16
C PRO A 157 -10.03 -13.72 9.79
N ARG A 158 -9.24 -14.72 9.37
CA ARG A 158 -7.87 -14.92 9.84
C ARG A 158 -6.81 -14.32 8.92
N VAL A 159 -7.21 -13.80 7.76
CA VAL A 159 -6.32 -13.06 6.85
C VAL A 159 -6.29 -11.60 7.28
N GLN A 160 -5.11 -11.04 7.47
CA GLN A 160 -4.93 -9.60 7.62
C GLN A 160 -5.00 -8.95 6.24
N PHE A 161 -6.00 -8.13 6.00
CA PHE A 161 -6.12 -7.34 4.79
C PHE A 161 -5.58 -5.92 5.01
N ILE A 162 -5.02 -5.32 3.95
CA ILE A 162 -4.59 -3.92 3.92
C ILE A 162 -5.34 -3.23 2.79
N MET A 163 -6.17 -2.25 3.13
CA MET A 163 -6.84 -1.37 2.19
C MET A 163 -5.85 -0.30 1.74
N CYS A 164 -5.31 -0.41 0.53
CA CYS A 164 -4.41 0.60 0.01
C CYS A 164 -5.15 1.91 -0.33
N HIS A 165 -4.45 3.05 -0.19
CA HIS A 165 -4.96 4.39 -0.55
C HIS A 165 -6.20 4.85 0.23
N PHE A 166 -6.49 4.21 1.37
CA PHE A 166 -7.70 4.48 2.19
C PHE A 166 -8.99 4.57 1.36
N GLY A 167 -9.09 3.80 0.28
CA GLY A 167 -10.27 3.77 -0.60
C GLY A 167 -10.58 5.10 -1.31
N ASN A 168 -9.64 6.05 -1.34
CA ASN A 168 -9.85 7.40 -1.86
C ASN A 168 -10.41 7.38 -3.31
N PRO A 169 -11.55 8.07 -3.60
CA PRO A 169 -12.20 9.11 -2.79
C PRO A 169 -13.38 8.62 -1.92
N TRP A 170 -13.66 7.32 -1.82
CA TRP A 170 -14.81 6.76 -1.05
C TRP A 170 -14.47 6.59 0.44
N LEU A 171 -14.05 7.68 1.09
CA LEU A 171 -13.57 7.64 2.47
C LEU A 171 -14.61 7.14 3.46
N LEU A 172 -15.89 7.50 3.29
CA LEU A 172 -16.97 7.07 4.19
C LEU A 172 -17.17 5.55 4.15
N ASP A 173 -17.15 4.98 2.96
CA ASP A 173 -17.29 3.53 2.78
C ASP A 173 -16.05 2.81 3.31
N ALA A 174 -14.86 3.37 3.08
CA ALA A 174 -13.61 2.85 3.60
C ALA A 174 -13.60 2.83 5.14
N VAL A 175 -14.03 3.93 5.78
CA VAL A 175 -14.18 4.02 7.24
C VAL A 175 -15.11 2.94 7.76
N GLY A 176 -16.29 2.75 7.16
CA GLY A 176 -17.24 1.71 7.57
C GLY A 176 -16.66 0.29 7.47
N VAL A 177 -15.87 0.01 6.43
CA VAL A 177 -15.18 -1.29 6.27
C VAL A 177 -14.14 -1.51 7.36
N VAL A 178 -13.30 -0.50 7.64
CA VAL A 178 -12.22 -0.58 8.65
C VAL A 178 -12.78 -0.70 10.05
N GLU A 179 -13.80 0.09 10.39
CA GLU A 179 -14.44 0.06 11.71
C GLU A 179 -15.05 -1.31 12.01
N LYS A 180 -15.80 -1.85 11.04
CA LYS A 180 -16.49 -3.13 11.18
C LYS A 180 -15.56 -4.34 11.25
N ASN A 181 -14.46 -4.32 10.47
CA ASN A 181 -13.61 -5.50 10.27
C ASN A 181 -12.24 -5.34 10.97
N PRO A 182 -12.00 -6.02 12.10
CA PRO A 182 -10.75 -5.88 12.86
C PRO A 182 -9.52 -6.43 12.10
N ASN A 183 -9.72 -7.26 11.09
CA ASN A 183 -8.69 -7.80 10.21
C ASN A 183 -8.42 -6.92 8.98
N VAL A 184 -8.93 -5.68 8.95
CA VAL A 184 -8.62 -4.71 7.91
C VAL A 184 -7.79 -3.56 8.50
N ALA A 185 -6.60 -3.38 7.96
CA ALA A 185 -5.75 -2.20 8.16
C ALA A 185 -5.78 -1.34 6.90
N VAL A 186 -5.21 -0.14 6.96
CA VAL A 186 -5.13 0.76 5.80
C VAL A 186 -3.72 1.31 5.63
N ASP A 187 -3.34 1.60 4.41
CA ASP A 187 -2.23 2.51 4.12
C ASP A 187 -2.73 3.83 3.52
N PHE A 188 -2.03 4.89 3.81
CA PHE A 188 -2.34 6.24 3.35
C PHE A 188 -1.45 6.66 2.18
N SER A 189 -1.11 5.71 1.32
CA SER A 189 -0.39 5.97 0.07
C SER A 189 -1.29 6.62 -0.99
N GLY A 190 -0.71 7.28 -1.99
CA GLY A 190 -1.45 7.79 -3.15
C GLY A 190 -2.46 8.91 -2.89
N LEU A 191 -2.45 9.55 -1.72
CA LEU A 191 -3.36 10.67 -1.40
C LEU A 191 -2.84 12.02 -1.92
N LEU A 192 -1.58 12.09 -2.27
CA LEU A 192 -0.87 13.23 -2.83
C LEU A 192 0.01 12.76 -3.97
N GLU A 193 0.04 13.51 -5.06
CA GLU A 193 0.86 13.26 -6.23
C GLU A 193 1.79 14.44 -6.52
N GLY A 194 2.96 14.15 -7.11
CA GLY A 194 3.94 15.15 -7.53
C GLY A 194 4.62 15.86 -6.37
N LYS A 195 5.05 17.11 -6.63
CA LYS A 195 5.73 17.99 -5.68
C LYS A 195 4.88 19.21 -5.33
N ILE A 196 4.87 19.59 -4.07
CA ILE A 196 4.22 20.82 -3.62
C ILE A 196 5.14 22.01 -3.92
N VAL A 197 4.82 22.79 -4.97
CA VAL A 197 5.61 23.95 -5.39
C VAL A 197 5.30 25.19 -4.54
N ASP A 198 4.03 25.36 -4.16
CA ASP A 198 3.53 26.47 -3.34
C ASP A 198 2.72 25.91 -2.18
N ALA A 199 3.36 25.76 -1.04
CA ALA A 199 2.76 25.13 0.15
C ALA A 199 1.54 25.92 0.66
N GLU A 200 1.60 27.25 0.72
CA GLU A 200 0.48 28.07 1.20
C GLU A 200 -0.76 27.87 0.33
N ARG A 201 -0.58 27.94 -0.99
CA ARG A 201 -1.67 27.73 -1.95
C ARG A 201 -2.21 26.30 -1.88
N PHE A 202 -1.31 25.31 -1.75
CA PHE A 202 -1.69 23.90 -1.66
C PHE A 202 -2.56 23.65 -0.43
N TYR A 203 -2.09 23.97 0.76
CA TYR A 203 -2.83 23.75 2.01
C TYR A 203 -4.15 24.50 2.04
N ARG A 204 -4.19 25.75 1.58
CA ARG A 204 -5.44 26.51 1.45
C ARG A 204 -6.46 25.81 0.52
N LYS A 205 -6.02 25.27 -0.62
CA LYS A 205 -6.90 24.57 -1.57
C LYS A 205 -7.35 23.21 -1.08
N LYS A 206 -6.50 22.49 -0.36
CA LYS A 206 -6.74 21.13 0.11
C LYS A 206 -7.33 21.07 1.52
N GLN A 207 -7.53 22.20 2.18
CA GLN A 207 -8.02 22.28 3.55
C GLN A 207 -9.27 21.43 3.81
N GLY A 208 -10.28 21.49 2.93
CA GLY A 208 -11.49 20.69 3.08
C GLY A 208 -11.27 19.18 2.96
N TYR A 209 -10.38 18.76 2.06
CA TYR A 209 -10.01 17.37 1.90
C TYR A 209 -9.21 16.85 3.12
N MET A 210 -8.23 17.63 3.58
CA MET A 210 -7.41 17.29 4.75
C MET A 210 -8.28 17.19 6.01
N ARG A 211 -9.18 18.16 6.19
CA ARG A 211 -10.12 18.14 7.31
C ARG A 211 -11.00 16.89 7.30
N MET A 212 -11.50 16.49 6.12
CA MET A 212 -12.28 15.26 5.99
C MET A 212 -11.47 14.03 6.39
N LEU A 213 -10.19 13.94 5.99
CA LEU A 213 -9.30 12.88 6.42
C LEU A 213 -9.11 12.88 7.94
N THR A 214 -8.81 14.03 8.53
CA THR A 214 -8.63 14.17 9.99
C THR A 214 -9.89 13.80 10.75
N ASP A 215 -11.05 14.35 10.38
CA ASP A 215 -12.34 14.10 11.06
C ASP A 215 -12.67 12.57 11.08
N TRP A 216 -12.38 11.86 9.98
CA TRP A 216 -12.66 10.42 9.89
C TRP A 216 -11.58 9.54 10.54
N LEU A 217 -10.34 10.02 10.63
CA LEU A 217 -9.30 9.38 11.43
C LEU A 217 -9.61 9.46 12.92
N GLU A 218 -10.02 10.63 13.40
CA GLU A 218 -10.47 10.84 14.79
C GLU A 218 -11.69 9.97 15.12
N TYR A 219 -12.63 9.83 14.16
CA TYR A 219 -13.79 8.94 14.33
C TYR A 219 -13.38 7.48 14.48
N LEU A 220 -12.44 7.00 13.64
CA LEU A 220 -11.98 5.61 13.67
C LEU A 220 -11.18 5.26 14.92
N ASP A 221 -10.37 6.18 15.44
CA ASP A 221 -9.50 6.03 16.63
C ASP A 221 -8.74 4.67 16.68
N CYS A 222 -8.33 4.17 15.51
CA CYS A 222 -7.64 2.88 15.36
C CYS A 222 -6.26 3.04 14.71
N TYR A 223 -5.45 4.00 15.20
CA TYR A 223 -4.16 4.37 14.62
C TYR A 223 -3.13 3.23 14.57
N ASP A 224 -3.30 2.19 15.35
CA ASP A 224 -2.51 0.96 15.30
C ASP A 224 -2.75 0.12 14.02
N ARG A 225 -3.81 0.42 13.27
CA ARG A 225 -4.13 -0.22 11.97
C ARG A 225 -3.94 0.72 10.78
N ILE A 226 -3.38 1.90 11.01
CA ILE A 226 -3.15 2.91 9.97
C ILE A 226 -1.65 3.00 9.72
N MET A 227 -1.25 2.94 8.46
CA MET A 227 0.15 2.93 8.05
C MET A 227 0.47 4.10 7.11
N PHE A 228 1.61 4.73 7.35
CA PHE A 228 2.23 5.64 6.40
C PHE A 228 2.70 4.87 5.16
N GLY A 229 2.41 5.36 3.97
CA GLY A 229 2.89 4.86 2.69
C GLY A 229 2.93 6.00 1.68
N THR A 230 3.87 6.01 0.77
CA THR A 230 4.07 7.13 -0.16
C THR A 230 3.55 6.91 -1.55
N ASP A 231 3.42 5.66 -1.95
CA ASP A 231 3.22 5.28 -3.35
C ASP A 231 4.36 5.77 -4.26
N TRP A 232 5.60 5.79 -3.70
CA TRP A 232 6.80 6.11 -4.47
C TRP A 232 6.77 5.40 -5.84
N PRO A 233 7.14 6.07 -6.94
CA PRO A 233 7.71 7.42 -7.02
C PRO A 233 6.67 8.54 -7.25
N LEU A 234 5.39 8.29 -6.97
CA LEU A 234 4.26 9.16 -7.29
C LEU A 234 4.32 10.52 -6.61
N ALA A 235 4.78 10.58 -5.36
CA ALA A 235 4.81 11.79 -4.55
C ALA A 235 6.22 12.16 -4.07
N ASN A 236 6.46 13.46 -3.87
CA ASN A 236 7.66 13.92 -3.18
C ASN A 236 7.63 13.47 -1.72
N LEU A 237 8.67 12.73 -1.29
CA LEU A 237 8.70 12.09 0.03
C LEU A 237 8.63 13.10 1.20
N GLU A 238 9.34 14.23 1.10
CA GLU A 238 9.34 15.24 2.15
C GLU A 238 7.98 15.94 2.26
N ASP A 239 7.39 16.28 1.12
CA ASP A 239 6.05 16.87 1.07
C ASP A 239 4.99 15.89 1.59
N TYR A 240 5.14 14.60 1.30
CA TYR A 240 4.22 13.57 1.76
C TYR A 240 4.28 13.37 3.28
N ILE A 241 5.48 13.31 3.85
CA ILE A 241 5.65 13.25 5.31
C ILE A 241 5.02 14.48 5.99
N ARG A 242 5.22 15.68 5.42
CA ARG A 242 4.61 16.90 5.93
C ARG A 242 3.09 16.85 5.84
N PHE A 243 2.55 16.45 4.69
CA PHE A 243 1.11 16.28 4.49
C PHE A 243 0.49 15.32 5.50
N MET A 244 1.12 14.17 5.74
CA MET A 244 0.64 13.19 6.71
C MET A 244 0.68 13.72 8.15
N LYS A 245 1.69 14.51 8.51
CA LYS A 245 1.78 15.15 9.83
C LYS A 245 0.71 16.22 10.07
N GLU A 246 0.13 16.79 9.03
CA GLU A 246 -0.98 17.75 9.16
C GLU A 246 -2.35 17.07 9.39
N ILE A 247 -2.47 15.78 9.08
CA ILE A 247 -3.73 15.04 9.20
C ILE A 247 -3.72 14.00 10.34
N VAL A 248 -2.56 13.57 10.81
CA VAL A 248 -2.41 12.62 11.91
C VAL A 248 -1.99 13.36 13.17
N PRO A 249 -2.70 13.18 14.31
CA PRO A 249 -2.31 13.77 15.59
C PRO A 249 -0.88 13.38 15.99
N GLU A 250 -0.14 14.31 16.60
CA GLU A 250 1.27 14.12 16.93
C GLU A 250 1.50 12.93 17.87
N GLU A 251 0.61 12.71 18.81
CA GLU A 251 0.62 11.58 19.75
C GLU A 251 0.48 10.22 19.06
N GLU A 252 -0.03 10.17 17.83
CA GLU A 252 -0.24 8.96 17.05
C GLU A 252 0.84 8.71 15.99
N TRP A 253 1.79 9.64 15.80
CA TRP A 253 2.82 9.52 14.76
C TRP A 253 3.65 8.24 14.88
N GLU A 254 4.01 7.83 16.08
CA GLU A 254 4.82 6.62 16.26
C GLU A 254 4.07 5.38 15.75
N LYS A 255 2.76 5.29 15.99
CA LYS A 255 1.93 4.18 15.50
C LYS A 255 1.84 4.22 13.99
N VAL A 256 1.44 5.35 13.40
CA VAL A 256 1.15 5.47 11.97
C VAL A 256 2.41 5.40 11.12
N PHE A 257 3.50 6.07 11.55
CA PHE A 257 4.72 6.12 10.76
C PHE A 257 5.65 4.91 10.95
N PHE A 258 5.47 4.12 12.03
CA PHE A 258 6.40 3.02 12.29
C PHE A 258 5.71 1.74 12.82
N SER A 259 5.08 1.77 13.99
CA SER A 259 4.67 0.56 14.71
C SER A 259 3.63 -0.28 13.96
N ALA A 260 2.64 0.34 13.32
CA ALA A 260 1.59 -0.37 12.58
C ALA A 260 2.19 -1.19 11.44
N ALA A 261 3.01 -0.57 10.58
CA ALA A 261 3.65 -1.28 9.47
C ALA A 261 4.62 -2.36 9.94
N ASN A 262 5.43 -2.05 10.98
CA ASN A 262 6.37 -3.02 11.56
C ASN A 262 5.67 -4.28 12.06
N ARG A 263 4.53 -4.14 12.72
CA ARG A 263 3.72 -5.23 13.23
C ARG A 263 2.98 -5.97 12.12
N ILE A 264 2.26 -5.25 11.27
CA ILE A 264 1.38 -5.85 10.25
C ILE A 264 2.19 -6.65 9.22
N TYR A 265 3.34 -6.14 8.79
CA TYR A 265 4.22 -6.84 7.86
C TYR A 265 5.23 -7.78 8.55
N GLY A 266 5.27 -7.83 9.90
CA GLY A 266 6.20 -8.70 10.63
C GLY A 266 7.67 -8.37 10.39
N LEU A 267 8.03 -7.09 10.24
CA LEU A 267 9.38 -6.67 9.83
C LEU A 267 10.43 -6.88 10.92
N GLY A 268 10.04 -6.87 12.20
CA GLY A 268 10.93 -7.08 13.34
C GLY A 268 11.99 -5.99 13.52
N LEU A 269 11.68 -4.77 13.08
CA LEU A 269 12.55 -3.61 13.22
C LEU A 269 12.46 -3.03 14.65
N SER A 270 13.60 -2.56 15.17
CA SER A 270 13.70 -1.98 16.51
C SER A 270 14.01 -0.48 16.50
#